data_5fe9b5acc3cf078dc9f00f53b9d9e554
#
_entry.id   5fe9b5acc3cf078dc9f00f53b9d9e554
#
_cell.length_a   1.000
_cell.length_b   1.000
_cell.length_c   1.000
_cell.angle_alpha   90.00
_cell.angle_beta   90.00
_cell.angle_gamma   90.00
#
_symmetry.space_group_name_H-M   'P 1'
#
loop_
_entity.id
_entity.type
_entity.pdbx_description
1 polymer ?
#
loop_
_entity_poly.entity_id
_entity_poly.type
_entity_poly.pdbx_seq_one_letter_code
_entity_poly.pdbx_strand_id
1 'polypeptide(L)'
;MSTKAPTTIREIMSHDCYRVTGNTSVATLVAGLALHRLPGAPVVDERDHLIGFVSEMDVMGKLLDSAYYCDEPAPVRDLMRHEVLTVTPNKSITDLAQEMLGTKPKVYPVVEGERLVGIVTRRDVVSAILQMRGH
;
A
#
# COMPACT_ATOMS: atom_id res chain seq x y z
N MET A 1 16.84 1.00 -30.05
CA MET A 1 17.13 1.20 -28.62
C MET A 1 16.59 0.04 -27.81
N SER A 2 17.48 -0.62 -27.12
CA SER A 2 17.05 -1.70 -26.25
C SER A 2 16.50 -1.11 -24.97
N THR A 3 15.31 -1.51 -24.58
CA THR A 3 14.75 -1.17 -23.28
C THR A 3 15.25 -2.21 -22.29
N LYS A 4 15.96 -1.74 -21.28
CA LYS A 4 16.36 -2.60 -20.20
C LYS A 4 15.14 -2.97 -19.37
N ALA A 5 15.06 -4.21 -18.92
CA ALA A 5 14.08 -4.62 -17.93
C ALA A 5 14.31 -3.82 -16.65
N PRO A 6 13.26 -3.48 -15.91
CA PRO A 6 13.41 -2.76 -14.64
C PRO A 6 14.13 -3.62 -13.62
N THR A 7 14.92 -2.99 -12.76
CA THR A 7 15.68 -3.67 -11.71
C THR A 7 15.38 -3.14 -10.32
N THR A 8 14.90 -1.90 -10.20
CA THR A 8 14.61 -1.28 -8.90
C THR A 8 13.13 -0.96 -8.75
N ILE A 9 12.71 -0.84 -7.50
CA ILE A 9 11.32 -0.50 -7.16
C ILE A 9 10.91 0.83 -7.80
N ARG A 10 11.81 1.81 -7.85
CA ARG A 10 11.54 3.12 -8.44
C ARG A 10 10.98 3.01 -9.86
N GLU A 11 11.45 2.03 -10.60
CA GLU A 11 11.08 1.86 -12.00
C GLU A 11 9.68 1.27 -12.19
N ILE A 12 9.12 0.65 -11.15
CA ILE A 12 7.84 -0.06 -11.28
C ILE A 12 6.76 0.46 -10.31
N MET A 13 7.13 1.27 -9.33
CA MET A 13 6.14 1.76 -8.35
C MET A 13 5.18 2.76 -8.97
N SER A 14 4.00 2.89 -8.38
CA SER A 14 3.05 3.95 -8.72
C SER A 14 3.40 5.19 -7.92
N HIS A 15 3.78 6.28 -8.59
CA HIS A 15 4.21 7.51 -7.93
C HIS A 15 3.05 8.33 -7.38
N ASP A 16 1.93 8.32 -8.09
CA ASP A 16 0.74 9.06 -7.70
C ASP A 16 -0.29 8.09 -7.14
N CYS A 17 0.03 7.49 -6.01
CA CYS A 17 -0.77 6.43 -5.43
C CYS A 17 -1.92 7.00 -4.59
N TYR A 18 -3.00 6.21 -4.51
CA TYR A 18 -4.09 6.50 -3.59
C TYR A 18 -3.58 6.46 -2.16
N ARG A 19 -3.91 7.47 -1.39
CA ARG A 19 -3.54 7.57 0.02
C ARG A 19 -4.66 8.26 0.77
N VAL A 20 -4.73 8.03 2.07
CA VAL A 20 -5.74 8.63 2.94
C VAL A 20 -5.06 9.26 4.14
N THR A 21 -5.81 10.06 4.88
CA THR A 21 -5.33 10.63 6.15
C THR A 21 -6.03 9.94 7.31
N GLY A 22 -5.53 10.18 8.52
CA GLY A 22 -6.17 9.61 9.70
C GLY A 22 -7.61 10.04 9.90
N ASN A 23 -8.00 11.17 9.33
CA ASN A 23 -9.37 11.71 9.46
C ASN A 23 -10.32 11.21 8.37
N THR A 24 -9.83 10.49 7.38
CA THR A 24 -10.66 9.92 6.33
C THR A 24 -11.68 8.96 6.96
N SER A 25 -12.94 9.05 6.54
CA SER A 25 -13.96 8.12 7.04
C SER A 25 -13.78 6.73 6.44
N VAL A 26 -14.25 5.72 7.16
CA VAL A 26 -14.23 4.34 6.66
C VAL A 26 -15.00 4.22 5.36
N ALA A 27 -16.16 4.89 5.25
CA ALA A 27 -16.95 4.85 4.02
C ALA A 27 -16.18 5.40 2.83
N THR A 28 -15.48 6.53 3.01
CA THR A 28 -14.67 7.13 1.95
C THR A 28 -13.52 6.20 1.58
N LEU A 29 -12.87 5.61 2.58
CA LEU A 29 -11.79 4.66 2.35
C LEU A 29 -12.27 3.47 1.49
N VAL A 30 -13.38 2.86 1.87
CA VAL A 30 -13.91 1.68 1.15
C VAL A 30 -14.21 2.03 -0.30
N ALA A 31 -14.83 3.20 -0.54
CA ALA A 31 -15.11 3.65 -1.90
C ALA A 31 -13.82 3.86 -2.69
N GLY A 32 -12.80 4.46 -2.05
CA GLY A 32 -11.51 4.69 -2.70
C GLY A 32 -10.77 3.40 -3.03
N LEU A 33 -10.78 2.43 -2.11
CA LEU A 33 -10.15 1.13 -2.36
C LEU A 33 -10.82 0.42 -3.55
N ALA A 34 -12.14 0.48 -3.64
CA ALA A 34 -12.87 -0.11 -4.75
C ALA A 34 -12.52 0.59 -6.07
N LEU A 35 -12.51 1.92 -6.06
CA LEU A 35 -12.20 2.72 -7.25
C LEU A 35 -10.80 2.42 -7.78
N HIS A 36 -9.83 2.33 -6.90
CA HIS A 36 -8.42 2.11 -7.27
C HIS A 36 -8.03 0.64 -7.32
N ARG A 37 -8.96 -0.26 -7.00
CA ARG A 37 -8.73 -1.71 -7.00
C ARG A 37 -7.55 -2.12 -6.12
N LEU A 38 -7.54 -1.60 -4.91
CA LEU A 38 -6.48 -1.87 -3.93
C LEU A 38 -7.05 -2.59 -2.71
N PRO A 39 -6.29 -3.53 -2.13
CA PRO A 39 -6.72 -4.19 -0.89
C PRO A 39 -6.47 -3.35 0.35
N GLY A 40 -5.73 -2.26 0.22
CA GLY A 40 -5.41 -1.38 1.33
C GLY A 40 -4.71 -0.13 0.83
N ALA A 41 -4.55 0.84 1.72
CA ALA A 41 -3.98 2.13 1.37
C ALA A 41 -3.06 2.65 2.48
N PRO A 42 -2.00 3.37 2.11
CA PRO A 42 -1.18 4.06 3.10
C PRO A 42 -1.94 5.24 3.69
N VAL A 43 -1.66 5.49 4.97
CA VAL A 43 -2.21 6.62 5.71
C VAL A 43 -1.08 7.61 5.96
N VAL A 44 -1.29 8.85 5.61
CA VAL A 44 -0.27 9.90 5.72
C VAL A 44 -0.76 11.07 6.56
N ASP A 45 0.21 11.86 7.06
CA ASP A 45 -0.08 13.11 7.74
C ASP A 45 -0.06 14.28 6.75
N GLU A 46 -0.11 15.50 7.28
CA GLU A 46 -0.15 16.73 6.48
C GLU A 46 1.12 16.96 5.65
N ARG A 47 2.21 16.31 6.02
CA ARG A 47 3.50 16.44 5.34
C ARG A 47 3.77 15.26 4.40
N ASP A 48 2.76 14.44 4.15
CA ASP A 48 2.91 13.21 3.36
C ASP A 48 3.83 12.18 4.02
N HIS A 49 4.02 12.28 5.33
CA HIS A 49 4.75 11.26 6.08
C HIS A 49 3.84 10.07 6.33
N LEU A 50 4.37 8.87 6.10
CA LEU A 50 3.62 7.65 6.33
C LEU A 50 3.42 7.43 7.83
N ILE A 51 2.16 7.36 8.26
CA ILE A 51 1.83 7.15 9.67
C ILE A 51 1.12 5.82 9.93
N GLY A 52 0.69 5.13 8.88
CA GLY A 52 0.03 3.85 9.04
C GLY A 52 -0.40 3.25 7.73
N PHE A 53 -1.09 2.12 7.83
CA PHE A 53 -1.66 1.42 6.68
C PHE A 53 -3.00 0.83 7.09
N VAL A 54 -3.99 0.91 6.22
CA VAL A 54 -5.31 0.37 6.48
C VAL A 54 -5.76 -0.52 5.32
N SER A 55 -6.27 -1.70 5.64
CA SER A 55 -6.68 -2.69 4.64
C SER A 55 -8.17 -2.98 4.74
N GLU A 56 -8.71 -3.61 3.69
CA GLU A 56 -10.06 -4.12 3.70
C GLU A 56 -10.27 -5.10 4.86
N MET A 57 -9.25 -5.89 5.17
CA MET A 57 -9.30 -6.84 6.27
C MET A 57 -9.49 -6.13 7.60
N ASP A 58 -8.78 -5.01 7.81
CA ASP A 58 -8.92 -4.20 9.02
C ASP A 58 -10.32 -3.63 9.15
N VAL A 59 -10.89 -3.15 8.04
CA VAL A 59 -12.25 -2.63 8.01
C VAL A 59 -13.26 -3.74 8.34
N MET A 60 -13.12 -4.88 7.68
CA MET A 60 -14.03 -6.02 7.89
C MET A 60 -14.03 -6.48 9.34
N GLY A 61 -12.83 -6.60 9.93
CA GLY A 61 -12.72 -7.00 11.31
C GLY A 61 -13.42 -6.03 12.26
N LYS A 62 -13.27 -4.73 12.00
CA LYS A 62 -13.90 -3.71 12.81
C LYS A 62 -15.42 -3.72 12.67
N LEU A 63 -15.92 -3.89 11.45
CA LEU A 63 -17.35 -3.95 11.20
C LEU A 63 -18.03 -5.16 11.86
N LEU A 64 -17.28 -6.25 12.04
CA LEU A 64 -17.79 -7.44 12.70
C LEU A 64 -17.77 -7.33 14.23
N ASP A 65 -17.06 -6.34 14.75
CA ASP A 65 -17.00 -6.12 16.20
C ASP A 65 -18.34 -5.53 16.65
N SER A 66 -19.05 -6.25 17.52
CA SER A 66 -20.38 -5.85 17.97
C SER A 66 -20.38 -4.53 18.75
N ALA A 67 -19.24 -4.12 19.30
CA ALA A 67 -19.11 -2.86 20.02
C ALA A 67 -19.06 -1.65 19.06
N TYR A 68 -19.00 -1.92 17.78
CA TYR A 68 -18.78 -0.86 16.77
C TYR A 68 -20.05 -0.39 16.09
N TYR A 69 -21.20 -0.70 16.64
CA TYR A 69 -22.47 -0.20 16.11
C TYR A 69 -22.72 1.23 16.62
N CYS A 70 -21.98 2.17 16.05
CA CYS A 70 -22.26 3.58 16.30
C CYS A 70 -22.76 4.22 15.02
N ASP A 71 -23.64 5.21 15.21
CA ASP A 71 -24.18 5.99 14.09
C ASP A 71 -23.14 6.94 13.49
N GLU A 72 -22.00 7.14 14.16
CA GLU A 72 -20.94 8.01 13.68
C GLU A 72 -19.93 7.24 12.83
N PRO A 73 -19.56 7.80 11.65
CA PRO A 73 -18.53 7.17 10.83
C PRO A 73 -17.19 7.20 11.52
N ALA A 74 -16.55 6.03 11.63
CA ALA A 74 -15.24 5.93 12.23
C ALA A 74 -14.19 6.53 11.31
N PRO A 75 -13.18 7.21 11.86
CA PRO A 75 -12.04 7.66 11.07
C PRO A 75 -11.04 6.52 10.89
N VAL A 76 -10.27 6.61 9.82
CA VAL A 76 -9.24 5.62 9.48
C VAL A 76 -8.23 5.45 10.61
N ARG A 77 -7.91 6.51 11.36
CA ARG A 77 -6.93 6.40 12.45
C ARG A 77 -7.30 5.39 13.53
N ASP A 78 -8.59 5.09 13.66
CA ASP A 78 -9.06 4.11 14.65
C ASP A 78 -8.83 2.67 14.19
N LEU A 79 -8.58 2.45 12.91
CA LEU A 79 -8.43 1.13 12.31
C LEU A 79 -7.04 0.86 11.76
N MET A 80 -6.26 1.89 11.47
CA MET A 80 -4.98 1.72 10.80
C MET A 80 -3.97 0.98 11.66
N ARG A 81 -3.07 0.28 11.00
CA ARG A 81 -1.91 -0.31 11.64
C ARG A 81 -0.79 0.71 11.64
N HIS A 82 -0.08 0.81 12.75
CA HIS A 82 1.03 1.76 12.89
C HIS A 82 2.35 1.17 12.43
N GLU A 83 2.51 -0.15 12.55
CA GLU A 83 3.69 -0.84 12.06
C GLU A 83 3.44 -1.27 10.63
N VAL A 84 4.21 -0.71 9.69
CA VAL A 84 4.00 -0.91 8.26
C VAL A 84 5.30 -1.39 7.64
N LEU A 85 5.21 -2.48 6.87
CA LEU A 85 6.33 -2.94 6.06
C LEU A 85 6.46 -2.00 4.86
N THR A 86 7.61 -1.36 4.75
CA THR A 86 7.89 -0.39 3.68
C THR A 86 9.12 -0.81 2.90
N VAL A 87 9.28 -0.22 1.73
CA VAL A 87 10.48 -0.39 0.93
C VAL A 87 10.98 0.98 0.48
N THR A 88 12.25 1.04 0.10
CA THR A 88 12.82 2.25 -0.48
C THR A 88 12.81 2.15 -2.00
N PRO A 89 12.84 3.28 -2.71
CA PRO A 89 12.80 3.25 -4.18
C PRO A 89 13.98 2.52 -4.83
N ASN A 90 15.12 2.48 -4.17
CA ASN A 90 16.32 1.88 -4.75
C ASN A 90 16.46 0.39 -4.45
N LYS A 91 15.50 -0.18 -3.72
CA LYS A 91 15.52 -1.62 -3.42
C LYS A 91 15.40 -2.43 -4.70
N SER A 92 16.08 -3.56 -4.74
CA SER A 92 16.02 -4.50 -5.86
C SER A 92 14.64 -5.16 -5.94
N ILE A 93 14.10 -5.26 -7.15
CA ILE A 93 12.82 -5.93 -7.37
C ILE A 93 12.90 -7.40 -6.96
N THR A 94 14.01 -8.08 -7.29
CA THR A 94 14.16 -9.48 -6.94
C THR A 94 14.24 -9.71 -5.44
N ASP A 95 14.86 -8.78 -4.70
CA ASP A 95 14.91 -8.88 -3.25
C ASP A 95 13.51 -8.72 -2.64
N LEU A 96 12.74 -7.77 -3.15
CA LEU A 96 11.36 -7.62 -2.68
C LEU A 96 10.53 -8.85 -3.05
N ALA A 97 10.72 -9.39 -4.25
CA ALA A 97 9.99 -10.60 -4.67
C ALA A 97 10.23 -11.75 -3.71
N GLN A 98 11.47 -11.94 -3.28
CA GLN A 98 11.80 -13.00 -2.33
C GLN A 98 11.14 -12.74 -0.96
N GLU A 99 11.11 -11.50 -0.53
CA GLU A 99 10.46 -11.13 0.72
C GLU A 99 8.94 -11.32 0.65
N MET A 100 8.35 -11.17 -0.53
CA MET A 100 6.91 -11.31 -0.73
C MET A 100 6.42 -12.75 -0.72
N LEU A 101 7.33 -13.72 -0.85
CA LEU A 101 6.94 -15.12 -0.77
C LEU A 101 6.50 -15.44 0.65
N GLY A 102 5.42 -16.20 0.78
CA GLY A 102 4.83 -16.51 2.08
C GLY A 102 3.70 -15.57 2.44
N THR A 103 3.47 -15.40 3.73
CA THR A 103 2.34 -14.61 4.25
C THR A 103 2.72 -13.14 4.41
N LYS A 104 2.98 -12.46 3.32
CA LYS A 104 3.35 -11.05 3.31
C LYS A 104 2.28 -10.20 2.63
N PRO A 105 2.26 -8.90 2.90
CA PRO A 105 1.28 -8.02 2.26
C PRO A 105 1.40 -8.03 0.74
N LYS A 106 0.31 -7.68 0.07
CA LYS A 106 0.25 -7.55 -1.39
C LYS A 106 0.64 -6.16 -1.87
N VAL A 107 0.69 -5.20 -0.96
CA VAL A 107 0.98 -3.79 -1.25
C VAL A 107 1.99 -3.29 -0.24
N TYR A 108 3.04 -2.65 -0.74
CA TYR A 108 4.06 -2.05 0.13
C TYR A 108 4.14 -0.56 -0.17
N PRO A 109 3.99 0.30 0.84
CA PRO A 109 4.34 1.71 0.67
C PRO A 109 5.82 1.86 0.37
N VAL A 110 6.14 2.76 -0.56
CA VAL A 110 7.52 3.12 -0.90
C VAL A 110 7.80 4.46 -0.25
N VAL A 111 8.86 4.52 0.54
CA VAL A 111 9.19 5.72 1.32
C VAL A 111 10.62 6.16 1.08
N GLU A 112 10.84 7.46 1.16
CA GLU A 112 12.17 8.07 1.26
C GLU A 112 12.22 8.78 2.61
N GLY A 113 13.01 8.23 3.55
CA GLY A 113 12.90 8.62 4.94
C GLY A 113 11.52 8.27 5.46
N GLU A 114 10.78 9.25 5.95
CA GLU A 114 9.42 9.07 6.44
C GLU A 114 8.36 9.42 5.40
N ARG A 115 8.77 10.00 4.28
CA ARG A 115 7.85 10.51 3.27
C ARG A 115 7.40 9.41 2.32
N LEU A 116 6.10 9.31 2.12
CA LEU A 116 5.52 8.40 1.14
C LEU A 116 5.78 8.94 -0.26
N VAL A 117 6.38 8.13 -1.12
CA VAL A 117 6.66 8.50 -2.50
C VAL A 117 5.94 7.62 -3.52
N GLY A 118 5.32 6.53 -3.08
CA GLY A 118 4.56 5.67 -3.98
C GLY A 118 4.13 4.39 -3.31
N ILE A 119 3.59 3.49 -4.10
CA ILE A 119 3.30 2.12 -3.68
C ILE A 119 3.80 1.14 -4.74
N VAL A 120 4.10 -0.06 -4.30
CA VAL A 120 4.41 -1.17 -5.20
C VAL A 120 3.54 -2.35 -4.78
N THR A 121 2.94 -3.01 -5.78
CA THR A 121 2.07 -4.16 -5.53
C THR A 121 2.76 -5.44 -5.96
N ARG A 122 2.25 -6.57 -5.45
CA ARG A 122 2.72 -7.88 -5.88
C ARG A 122 2.58 -8.04 -7.40
N ARG A 123 1.50 -7.51 -7.98
CA ARG A 123 1.29 -7.56 -9.43
C ARG A 123 2.40 -6.82 -10.18
N ASP A 124 2.81 -5.65 -9.69
CA ASP A 124 3.91 -4.88 -10.28
C ASP A 124 5.19 -5.70 -10.29
N VAL A 125 5.46 -6.39 -9.19
CA VAL A 125 6.66 -7.21 -9.05
C VAL A 125 6.61 -8.42 -10.00
N VAL A 126 5.47 -9.10 -10.07
CA VAL A 126 5.31 -10.26 -10.97
C VAL A 126 5.52 -9.83 -12.42
N SER A 127 4.92 -8.72 -12.84
CA SER A 127 5.08 -8.21 -14.21
C SER A 127 6.53 -7.87 -14.51
N ALA A 128 7.23 -7.25 -13.56
CA ALA A 128 8.63 -6.90 -13.72
C ALA A 128 9.52 -8.13 -13.87
N ILE A 129 9.29 -9.14 -13.04
CA ILE A 129 10.09 -10.39 -13.12
C ILE A 129 9.87 -11.08 -14.46
N LEU A 130 8.62 -11.12 -14.92
CA LEU A 130 8.32 -11.70 -16.22
C LEU A 130 9.06 -10.96 -17.34
N GLN A 131 9.10 -9.64 -17.26
CA GLN A 131 9.82 -8.81 -18.22
C GLN A 131 11.35 -9.08 -18.17
N MET A 132 11.91 -9.25 -16.96
CA MET A 132 13.32 -9.58 -16.80
C MET A 132 13.69 -10.90 -17.48
N ARG A 133 12.75 -11.82 -17.61
CA ARG A 133 12.96 -13.09 -18.26
C ARG A 133 12.77 -13.02 -19.78
N GLY A 134 12.57 -11.84 -20.33
CA GLY A 134 12.44 -11.64 -21.77
C GLY A 134 11.09 -12.00 -22.36
N HIS A 135 10.04 -11.99 -21.54
CA HIS A 135 8.69 -12.33 -22.01
C HIS A 135 7.75 -11.16 -22.02
#